data_6a3336628c1e6e9d83fad2d4cccc8d58
#
_entry.id   6a3336628c1e6e9d83fad2d4cccc8d58
#
_cell.length_a   1.000
_cell.length_b   1.000
_cell.length_c   1.000
_cell.angle_alpha   90.00
_cell.angle_beta   90.00
_cell.angle_gamma   90.00
#
_symmetry.space_group_name_H-M   'P 1'
#
loop_
_entity.id
_entity.type
_entity.pdbx_description
1 polymer ?
#
loop_
_entity_poly.entity_id
_entity_poly.type
_entity_poly.pdbx_seq_one_letter_code
_entity_poly.pdbx_strand_id
1 'polypeptide(L)'
;VEDSKKAILKDIFWRMNEISSRTESKTEEVITETDDGHGNIVETATTVTRTYLYITVSHKTAEEMADNFNFTADQRKQLSELLDEENRRLWSAVLYGIYSGDDAIVKAALSQVGNAGGEPYWSWYGFNSRVEWCACFVSWCFNECGYLDTGTAPKFAGCVGGVEWFRSREPWADNTIEPAPGMIVFFDWNDPNGASGPQDGEADHVGIVEKCENGIVYTIEGNSGDSCRQNQYPVGYYEILGYGVLNP
;
A
#
# COMPACT_ATOMS: atom_id res chain seq x y z
N VAL A 1 -28.63 -11.63 6.89
CA VAL A 1 -27.85 -12.89 6.80
C VAL A 1 -26.38 -12.58 6.49
N GLU A 2 -26.11 -11.64 5.59
CA GLU A 2 -24.75 -11.29 5.17
C GLU A 2 -23.95 -10.56 6.28
N ASP A 3 -24.55 -9.60 6.93
CA ASP A 3 -23.94 -8.84 8.02
C ASP A 3 -23.60 -9.72 9.24
N SER A 4 -24.44 -10.72 9.53
CA SER A 4 -24.16 -11.64 10.62
C SER A 4 -22.98 -12.57 10.30
N LYS A 5 -22.80 -12.96 9.04
CA LYS A 5 -21.64 -13.75 8.59
C LYS A 5 -20.36 -12.93 8.64
N LYS A 6 -20.40 -11.67 8.20
CA LYS A 6 -19.25 -10.73 8.32
C LYS A 6 -18.82 -10.54 9.78
N ALA A 7 -19.78 -10.40 10.69
CA ALA A 7 -19.49 -10.27 12.13
C ALA A 7 -18.80 -11.53 12.69
N ILE A 8 -19.24 -12.73 12.30
CA ILE A 8 -18.62 -14.00 12.71
C ILE A 8 -17.19 -14.09 12.16
N LEU A 9 -16.98 -13.75 10.90
CA LEU A 9 -15.65 -13.78 10.27
C LEU A 9 -14.69 -12.81 10.94
N LYS A 10 -15.15 -11.59 11.25
CA LYS A 10 -14.36 -10.61 12.01
C LYS A 10 -13.98 -11.13 13.42
N ASP A 11 -14.91 -11.78 14.12
CA ASP A 11 -14.64 -12.38 15.44
C ASP A 11 -13.60 -13.50 15.34
N ILE A 12 -13.70 -14.37 14.33
CA ILE A 12 -12.70 -15.42 14.06
C ILE A 12 -11.33 -14.79 13.79
N PHE A 13 -11.27 -13.78 12.92
CA PHE A 13 -10.03 -13.07 12.60
C PHE A 13 -9.38 -12.46 13.84
N TRP A 14 -10.15 -11.80 14.72
CA TRP A 14 -9.63 -11.25 15.97
C TRP A 14 -9.10 -12.34 16.92
N ARG A 15 -9.72 -13.51 16.95
CA ARG A 15 -9.25 -14.65 17.76
C ARG A 15 -7.98 -15.29 17.20
N MET A 16 -7.68 -15.08 15.93
CA MET A 16 -6.39 -15.50 15.34
C MET A 16 -5.22 -14.65 15.82
N ASN A 17 -5.48 -13.44 16.29
CA ASN A 17 -4.43 -12.50 16.66
C ASN A 17 -4.23 -12.48 18.17
N GLU A 18 -2.99 -12.60 18.60
CA GLU A 18 -2.56 -12.37 19.98
C GLU A 18 -1.72 -11.11 20.02
N ILE A 19 -2.19 -10.11 20.77
CA ILE A 19 -1.49 -8.84 20.94
C ILE A 19 -0.95 -8.82 22.36
N SER A 20 0.36 -8.72 22.50
CA SER A 20 1.03 -8.51 23.76
C SER A 20 1.82 -7.22 23.75
N SER A 21 1.99 -6.61 24.90
CA SER A 21 2.83 -5.43 25.03
C SER A 21 3.73 -5.53 26.25
N ARG A 22 4.92 -4.96 26.12
CA ARG A 22 5.85 -4.74 27.22
C ARG A 22 6.37 -3.32 27.18
N THR A 23 6.60 -2.77 28.34
CA THR A 23 7.19 -1.43 28.48
C THR A 23 8.62 -1.57 29.03
N GLU A 24 9.55 -0.83 28.46
CA GLU A 24 10.93 -0.76 28.90
C GLU A 24 11.33 0.71 29.03
N SER A 25 11.86 1.09 30.19
CA SER A 25 12.39 2.44 30.40
C SER A 25 13.92 2.42 30.33
N LYS A 26 14.49 3.25 29.45
CA LYS A 26 15.94 3.43 29.31
C LYS A 26 16.29 4.85 29.71
N THR A 27 17.33 4.96 30.51
CA THR A 27 17.89 6.24 30.94
C THR A 27 19.14 6.50 30.13
N GLU A 28 19.15 7.61 29.42
CA GLU A 28 20.26 8.04 28.56
C GLU A 28 20.76 9.41 29.05
N GLU A 29 22.05 9.61 29.02
CA GLU A 29 22.67 10.91 29.28
C GLU A 29 22.74 11.67 27.95
N VAL A 30 22.08 12.82 27.89
CA VAL A 30 22.09 13.70 26.73
C VAL A 30 22.95 14.90 27.05
N ILE A 31 24.04 15.08 26.30
CA ILE A 31 24.93 16.24 26.41
C ILE A 31 24.36 17.32 25.48
N THR A 32 24.06 18.48 26.05
CA THR A 32 23.63 19.65 25.32
C THR A 32 24.70 20.71 25.39
N GLU A 33 25.16 21.20 24.26
CA GLU A 33 26.10 22.30 24.14
C GLU A 33 25.32 23.60 24.04
N THR A 34 25.65 24.56 24.92
CA THR A 34 25.08 25.90 24.91
C THR A 34 26.18 26.95 24.95
N ASP A 35 26.03 28.04 24.19
CA ASP A 35 26.90 29.23 24.27
C ASP A 35 26.55 30.04 25.53
N ASP A 36 27.55 30.35 26.35
CA ASP A 36 27.37 31.14 27.57
C ASP A 36 27.15 32.66 27.31
N GLY A 37 27.07 33.08 26.06
CA GLY A 37 26.94 34.48 25.64
C GLY A 37 28.27 35.23 25.56
N HIS A 38 29.39 34.56 25.87
CA HIS A 38 30.75 35.06 25.78
C HIS A 38 31.61 34.31 24.75
N GLY A 39 30.97 33.43 23.97
CA GLY A 39 31.64 32.62 22.95
C GLY A 39 32.29 31.33 23.48
N ASN A 40 31.98 30.93 24.71
CA ASN A 40 32.43 29.65 25.24
C ASN A 40 31.27 28.63 25.14
N ILE A 41 31.58 27.44 24.70
CA ILE A 41 30.63 26.33 24.70
C ILE A 41 30.64 25.63 26.05
N VAL A 42 29.50 25.61 26.70
CA VAL A 42 29.27 24.91 27.97
C VAL A 42 28.48 23.61 27.67
N GLU A 43 29.08 22.49 28.01
CA GLU A 43 28.41 21.18 27.94
C GLU A 43 27.59 20.95 29.22
N THR A 44 26.33 20.70 29.07
CA THR A 44 25.45 20.28 30.16
C THR A 44 24.94 18.89 29.94
N ALA A 45 25.29 17.98 30.84
CA ALA A 45 24.77 16.62 30.82
C ALA A 45 23.38 16.58 31.52
N THR A 46 22.38 16.12 30.80
CA THR A 46 21.02 15.95 31.31
C THR A 46 20.60 14.49 31.18
N THR A 47 20.09 13.92 32.23
CA THR A 47 19.58 12.55 32.22
C THR A 47 18.13 12.54 31.73
N VAL A 48 17.87 11.87 30.61
CA VAL A 48 16.53 11.72 30.03
C VAL A 48 16.10 10.26 30.12
N THR A 49 14.95 10.00 30.73
CA THR A 49 14.34 8.65 30.74
C THR A 49 13.33 8.56 29.63
N ARG A 50 13.58 7.65 28.69
CA ARG A 50 12.64 7.32 27.61
C ARG A 50 11.95 6.01 27.90
N THR A 51 10.63 5.99 27.73
CA THR A 51 9.82 4.80 27.88
C THR A 51 9.43 4.28 26.50
N TYR A 52 9.83 3.04 26.20
CA TYR A 52 9.54 2.36 24.95
C TYR A 52 8.40 1.37 25.18
N LEU A 53 7.38 1.44 24.35
CA LEU A 53 6.31 0.45 24.30
C LEU A 53 6.58 -0.50 23.14
N TYR A 54 6.82 -1.77 23.46
CA TYR A 54 6.96 -2.84 22.45
C TYR A 54 5.63 -3.56 22.34
N ILE A 55 5.07 -3.57 21.15
CA ILE A 55 3.85 -4.30 20.82
C ILE A 55 4.28 -5.50 19.97
N THR A 56 3.91 -6.69 20.40
CA THR A 56 4.12 -7.92 19.64
C THR A 56 2.77 -8.43 19.21
N VAL A 57 2.62 -8.64 17.91
CA VAL A 57 1.44 -9.26 17.31
C VAL A 57 1.88 -10.63 16.77
N SER A 58 1.25 -11.69 17.24
CA SER A 58 1.41 -13.03 16.70
C SER A 58 0.10 -13.54 16.12
N HIS A 59 0.20 -14.39 15.11
CA HIS A 59 -0.97 -14.94 14.42
C HIS A 59 -0.99 -16.46 14.60
N LYS A 60 -2.15 -16.98 14.92
CA LYS A 60 -2.42 -18.42 14.87
C LYS A 60 -2.59 -18.84 13.43
N THR A 61 -2.05 -19.98 13.08
CA THR A 61 -2.25 -20.58 11.76
C THR A 61 -3.70 -21.03 11.57
N ALA A 62 -4.10 -21.21 10.32
CA ALA A 62 -5.43 -21.76 10.01
C ALA A 62 -5.65 -23.16 10.63
N GLU A 63 -4.58 -23.98 10.72
CA GLU A 63 -4.64 -25.30 11.36
C GLU A 63 -4.86 -25.19 12.87
N GLU A 64 -4.13 -24.31 13.56
CA GLU A 64 -4.34 -24.03 14.98
C GLU A 64 -5.75 -23.53 15.26
N MET A 65 -6.31 -22.72 14.38
CA MET A 65 -7.70 -22.27 14.48
C MET A 65 -8.69 -23.41 14.21
N ALA A 66 -8.42 -24.28 13.24
CA ALA A 66 -9.22 -25.46 12.98
C ALA A 66 -9.23 -26.42 14.18
N ASP A 67 -8.11 -26.55 14.90
CA ASP A 67 -8.02 -27.28 16.16
C ASP A 67 -8.87 -26.62 17.24
N ASN A 68 -8.73 -25.29 17.43
CA ASN A 68 -9.49 -24.53 18.42
C ASN A 68 -11.02 -24.61 18.21
N PHE A 69 -11.47 -24.75 16.97
CA PHE A 69 -12.88 -24.89 16.63
C PHE A 69 -13.32 -26.34 16.42
N ASN A 70 -12.44 -27.33 16.68
CA ASN A 70 -12.70 -28.75 16.53
C ASN A 70 -13.23 -29.13 15.12
N PHE A 71 -12.59 -28.63 14.07
CA PHE A 71 -12.99 -28.91 12.69
C PHE A 71 -12.89 -30.40 12.39
N THR A 72 -13.90 -30.92 11.70
CA THR A 72 -13.90 -32.28 11.14
C THR A 72 -12.89 -32.39 10.01
N ALA A 73 -12.57 -33.62 9.61
CA ALA A 73 -11.67 -33.88 8.46
C ALA A 73 -12.18 -33.22 7.17
N ASP A 74 -13.49 -33.26 6.92
CA ASP A 74 -14.09 -32.63 5.74
C ASP A 74 -13.99 -31.09 5.80
N GLN A 75 -14.19 -30.51 6.97
CA GLN A 75 -14.04 -29.05 7.17
C GLN A 75 -12.59 -28.60 6.99
N ARG A 76 -11.62 -29.40 7.46
CA ARG A 76 -10.19 -29.11 7.22
C ARG A 76 -9.81 -29.19 5.74
N LYS A 77 -10.37 -30.17 5.03
CA LYS A 77 -10.18 -30.25 3.58
C LYS A 77 -10.74 -29.03 2.87
N GLN A 78 -11.96 -28.60 3.21
CA GLN A 78 -12.56 -27.38 2.67
C GLN A 78 -11.76 -26.13 3.02
N LEU A 79 -11.22 -26.03 4.26
CA LEU A 79 -10.36 -24.93 4.68
C LEU A 79 -9.08 -24.90 3.82
N SER A 80 -8.44 -26.06 3.60
CA SER A 80 -7.25 -26.14 2.74
C SER A 80 -7.55 -25.70 1.31
N GLU A 81 -8.67 -26.18 0.73
CA GLU A 81 -9.11 -25.76 -0.62
C GLU A 81 -9.38 -24.25 -0.68
N LEU A 82 -9.96 -23.68 0.38
CA LEU A 82 -10.22 -22.24 0.44
C LEU A 82 -8.94 -21.39 0.61
N LEU A 83 -7.90 -21.95 1.22
CA LEU A 83 -6.61 -21.27 1.43
C LEU A 83 -5.65 -21.41 0.24
N ASP A 84 -6.03 -22.22 -0.77
CA ASP A 84 -5.27 -22.32 -2.01
C ASP A 84 -5.15 -20.94 -2.69
N GLU A 85 -4.02 -20.69 -3.34
CA GLU A 85 -3.68 -19.43 -4.00
C GLU A 85 -4.79 -18.94 -4.95
N GLU A 86 -5.47 -19.87 -5.63
CA GLU A 86 -6.60 -19.59 -6.53
C GLU A 86 -7.78 -18.92 -5.82
N ASN A 87 -7.97 -19.20 -4.52
CA ASN A 87 -9.06 -18.68 -3.70
C ASN A 87 -8.66 -17.49 -2.84
N ARG A 88 -7.38 -17.10 -2.83
CA ARG A 88 -6.84 -16.01 -2.00
C ARG A 88 -7.56 -14.68 -2.26
N ARG A 89 -7.93 -14.40 -3.50
CA ARG A 89 -8.68 -13.21 -3.91
C ARG A 89 -10.05 -13.12 -3.22
N LEU A 90 -10.73 -14.25 -3.03
CA LEU A 90 -12.02 -14.29 -2.34
C LEU A 90 -11.89 -13.90 -0.86
N TRP A 91 -10.78 -14.28 -0.23
CA TRP A 91 -10.52 -13.97 1.17
C TRP A 91 -10.14 -12.51 1.38
N SER A 92 -9.34 -11.94 0.50
CA SER A 92 -9.00 -10.51 0.55
C SER A 92 -10.26 -9.66 0.47
N ALA A 93 -11.20 -10.00 -0.41
CA ALA A 93 -12.48 -9.33 -0.51
C ALA A 93 -13.33 -9.44 0.76
N VAL A 94 -13.33 -10.59 1.41
CA VAL A 94 -14.14 -10.84 2.62
C VAL A 94 -13.54 -10.20 3.87
N LEU A 95 -12.21 -10.29 4.04
CA LEU A 95 -11.53 -9.85 5.25
C LEU A 95 -11.27 -8.35 5.27
N TYR A 96 -10.93 -7.78 4.15
CA TYR A 96 -10.51 -6.38 4.05
C TYR A 96 -11.55 -5.48 3.36
N GLY A 97 -12.65 -6.05 2.86
CA GLY A 97 -13.61 -5.34 2.03
C GLY A 97 -13.03 -4.94 0.66
N ILE A 98 -11.92 -5.55 0.28
CA ILE A 98 -11.21 -5.30 -0.95
C ILE A 98 -11.67 -6.34 -1.95
N TYR A 99 -12.29 -5.91 -3.01
CA TYR A 99 -12.78 -6.77 -4.08
C TYR A 99 -11.61 -7.41 -4.85
N SER A 100 -11.87 -8.57 -5.46
CA SER A 100 -10.94 -9.30 -6.33
C SER A 100 -10.23 -8.36 -7.28
N GLY A 101 -8.90 -8.52 -7.37
CA GLY A 101 -8.05 -7.68 -8.20
C GLY A 101 -8.55 -7.53 -9.62
N ASP A 102 -8.31 -6.37 -10.20
CA ASP A 102 -8.75 -6.02 -11.54
C ASP A 102 -7.73 -6.49 -12.59
N ASP A 103 -7.98 -7.67 -13.15
CA ASP A 103 -7.14 -8.21 -14.21
C ASP A 103 -7.18 -7.38 -15.50
N ALA A 104 -8.22 -6.57 -15.74
CA ALA A 104 -8.34 -5.77 -16.95
C ALA A 104 -7.32 -4.63 -16.94
N ILE A 105 -7.22 -3.88 -15.84
CA ILE A 105 -6.26 -2.78 -15.74
C ILE A 105 -4.81 -3.30 -15.70
N VAL A 106 -4.57 -4.44 -15.05
CA VAL A 106 -3.25 -5.08 -15.04
C VAL A 106 -2.82 -5.45 -16.46
N LYS A 107 -3.72 -6.05 -17.24
CA LYS A 107 -3.45 -6.39 -18.65
C LYS A 107 -3.19 -5.15 -19.50
N ALA A 108 -3.99 -4.09 -19.33
CA ALA A 108 -3.78 -2.82 -20.01
C ALA A 108 -2.39 -2.25 -19.69
N ALA A 109 -2.01 -2.22 -18.42
CA ALA A 109 -0.71 -1.72 -17.97
C ALA A 109 0.46 -2.58 -18.47
N LEU A 110 0.37 -3.92 -18.36
CA LEU A 110 1.41 -4.85 -18.83
C LEU A 110 1.67 -4.72 -20.32
N SER A 111 0.65 -4.44 -21.14
CA SER A 111 0.80 -4.25 -22.57
C SER A 111 1.68 -3.06 -22.94
N GLN A 112 1.93 -2.16 -21.99
CA GLN A 112 2.69 -0.92 -22.17
C GLN A 112 4.14 -1.02 -21.69
N VAL A 113 4.51 -2.11 -21.03
CA VAL A 113 5.87 -2.30 -20.50
C VAL A 113 6.90 -2.21 -21.64
N GLY A 114 7.92 -1.38 -21.42
CA GLY A 114 8.97 -1.07 -22.40
C GLY A 114 8.75 0.22 -23.18
N ASN A 115 7.56 0.83 -23.18
CA ASN A 115 7.35 2.14 -23.77
C ASN A 115 8.16 3.20 -23.01
N ALA A 116 8.76 4.14 -23.74
CA ALA A 116 9.60 5.21 -23.19
C ALA A 116 9.11 6.59 -23.64
N GLY A 117 9.44 7.63 -22.86
CA GLY A 117 9.14 9.03 -23.15
C GLY A 117 7.68 9.45 -22.93
N GLY A 118 6.76 8.50 -22.74
CA GLY A 118 5.38 8.71 -22.31
C GLY A 118 4.47 9.51 -23.24
N GLU A 119 4.91 9.80 -24.48
CA GLU A 119 4.14 10.62 -25.42
C GLU A 119 2.72 10.11 -25.64
N PRO A 120 2.43 8.80 -25.77
CA PRO A 120 1.07 8.29 -25.92
C PRO A 120 0.13 8.63 -24.75
N TYR A 121 0.67 8.83 -23.55
CA TYR A 121 -0.10 9.05 -22.33
C TYR A 121 -0.32 10.53 -22.02
N TRP A 122 0.76 11.32 -22.03
CA TRP A 122 0.64 12.75 -21.75
C TRP A 122 -0.04 13.51 -22.90
N SER A 123 0.17 13.13 -24.18
CA SER A 123 -0.55 13.73 -25.30
C SER A 123 -2.04 13.36 -25.32
N TRP A 124 -2.37 12.10 -25.04
CA TRP A 124 -3.76 11.66 -24.88
C TRP A 124 -4.45 12.42 -23.73
N TYR A 125 -3.72 12.69 -22.64
CA TYR A 125 -4.28 13.44 -21.53
C TYR A 125 -4.65 14.87 -21.92
N GLY A 126 -3.91 15.47 -22.85
CA GLY A 126 -4.12 16.81 -23.41
C GLY A 126 -2.92 17.75 -23.27
N PHE A 127 -1.74 17.24 -22.89
CA PHE A 127 -0.52 18.03 -22.84
C PHE A 127 0.13 18.14 -24.24
N ASN A 128 0.71 19.32 -24.56
CA ASN A 128 1.36 19.58 -25.85
C ASN A 128 2.88 19.37 -25.81
N SER A 129 3.43 19.03 -24.68
CA SER A 129 4.84 18.75 -24.46
C SER A 129 5.00 17.75 -23.33
N ARG A 130 6.20 17.15 -23.25
CA ARG A 130 6.52 16.19 -22.17
C ARG A 130 6.31 16.81 -20.80
N VAL A 131 5.62 16.05 -19.95
CA VAL A 131 5.42 16.29 -18.51
C VAL A 131 5.85 15.05 -17.73
N GLU A 132 5.84 15.10 -16.41
CA GLU A 132 5.87 13.89 -15.60
C GLU A 132 4.58 13.10 -15.86
N TRP A 133 4.71 11.85 -16.31
CA TRP A 133 3.60 11.15 -16.94
C TRP A 133 3.12 9.87 -16.22
N CYS A 134 3.60 9.62 -14.99
CA CYS A 134 3.13 8.47 -14.21
C CYS A 134 1.60 8.48 -14.00
N ALA A 135 1.04 9.62 -13.62
CA ALA A 135 -0.40 9.78 -13.42
C ALA A 135 -1.18 9.78 -14.74
N CYS A 136 -0.59 10.32 -15.82
CA CYS A 136 -1.19 10.23 -17.16
C CYS A 136 -1.28 8.78 -17.64
N PHE A 137 -0.25 7.97 -17.38
CA PHE A 137 -0.24 6.55 -17.68
C PHE A 137 -1.35 5.79 -16.97
N VAL A 138 -1.49 5.99 -15.65
CA VAL A 138 -2.56 5.34 -14.87
C VAL A 138 -3.93 5.76 -15.37
N SER A 139 -4.13 7.06 -15.64
CA SER A 139 -5.38 7.58 -16.23
C SER A 139 -5.67 7.00 -17.62
N TRP A 140 -4.64 6.78 -18.42
CA TRP A 140 -4.76 6.13 -19.72
C TRP A 140 -5.21 4.65 -19.54
N CYS A 141 -4.63 3.92 -18.61
CA CYS A 141 -5.07 2.55 -18.29
C CYS A 141 -6.53 2.51 -17.83
N PHE A 142 -6.98 3.50 -17.05
CA PHE A 142 -8.40 3.62 -16.68
C PHE A 142 -9.30 3.81 -17.91
N ASN A 143 -8.86 4.63 -18.86
CA ASN A 143 -9.60 4.84 -20.11
C ASN A 143 -9.73 3.55 -20.90
N GLU A 144 -8.66 2.81 -21.07
CA GLU A 144 -8.65 1.52 -21.80
C GLU A 144 -9.59 0.48 -21.18
N CYS A 145 -9.86 0.59 -19.88
CA CYS A 145 -10.82 -0.25 -19.17
C CYS A 145 -12.24 0.32 -19.13
N GLY A 146 -12.48 1.52 -19.68
CA GLY A 146 -13.78 2.19 -19.63
C GLY A 146 -14.14 2.79 -18.27
N TYR A 147 -13.20 2.87 -17.34
CA TYR A 147 -13.46 3.30 -15.96
C TYR A 147 -13.67 4.80 -15.81
N LEU A 148 -13.18 5.58 -16.77
CA LEU A 148 -13.47 7.02 -16.80
C LEU A 148 -14.93 7.28 -17.16
N ASP A 149 -15.48 6.54 -18.11
CA ASP A 149 -16.86 6.71 -18.58
C ASP A 149 -17.89 6.28 -17.53
N THR A 150 -17.57 5.26 -16.75
CA THR A 150 -18.43 4.76 -15.66
C THR A 150 -18.28 5.54 -14.37
N GLY A 151 -17.24 6.37 -14.25
CA GLY A 151 -16.90 7.07 -13.00
C GLY A 151 -16.28 6.16 -11.93
N THR A 152 -15.86 4.94 -12.30
CA THR A 152 -15.15 3.98 -11.44
C THR A 152 -13.79 4.51 -11.02
N ALA A 153 -13.14 5.29 -11.89
CA ALA A 153 -11.83 5.90 -11.63
C ALA A 153 -11.78 7.36 -12.10
N PRO A 154 -10.88 8.19 -11.53
CA PRO A 154 -10.69 9.58 -11.95
C PRO A 154 -9.75 9.70 -13.14
N LYS A 155 -9.88 10.78 -13.90
CA LYS A 155 -8.82 11.24 -14.80
C LYS A 155 -7.95 12.24 -14.06
N PHE A 156 -6.69 11.93 -13.80
CA PHE A 156 -5.76 12.80 -13.08
C PHE A 156 -4.36 12.79 -13.70
N ALA A 157 -3.65 13.91 -13.56
CA ALA A 157 -2.27 14.08 -14.02
C ALA A 157 -1.29 14.43 -12.88
N GLY A 158 -1.81 14.70 -11.69
CA GLY A 158 -1.02 14.92 -10.47
C GLY A 158 -1.35 13.88 -9.41
N CYS A 159 -0.33 13.29 -8.80
CA CYS A 159 -0.48 12.18 -7.85
C CYS A 159 -1.30 12.57 -6.61
N VAL A 160 -1.11 13.78 -6.08
CA VAL A 160 -1.87 14.32 -4.94
C VAL A 160 -3.38 14.29 -5.21
N GLY A 161 -3.81 14.80 -6.37
CA GLY A 161 -5.23 14.78 -6.75
C GLY A 161 -5.79 13.36 -6.91
N GLY A 162 -4.96 12.40 -7.33
CA GLY A 162 -5.31 10.98 -7.35
C GLY A 162 -5.57 10.44 -5.94
N VAL A 163 -4.66 10.70 -5.00
CA VAL A 163 -4.81 10.30 -3.59
C VAL A 163 -6.08 10.89 -2.97
N GLU A 164 -6.31 12.20 -3.17
CA GLU A 164 -7.50 12.88 -2.65
C GLU A 164 -8.79 12.24 -3.16
N TRP A 165 -8.83 11.90 -4.45
CA TRP A 165 -10.00 11.25 -5.04
C TRP A 165 -10.27 9.88 -4.40
N PHE A 166 -9.28 9.00 -4.26
CA PHE A 166 -9.44 7.69 -3.64
C PHE A 166 -9.81 7.80 -2.16
N ARG A 167 -9.13 8.66 -1.39
CA ARG A 167 -9.44 8.86 0.03
C ARG A 167 -10.85 9.42 0.27
N SER A 168 -11.37 10.22 -0.64
CA SER A 168 -12.72 10.81 -0.51
C SER A 168 -13.87 9.83 -0.74
N ARG A 169 -13.59 8.69 -1.37
CA ARG A 169 -14.63 7.73 -1.80
C ARG A 169 -14.61 6.41 -1.06
N GLU A 170 -13.56 6.15 -0.28
CA GLU A 170 -13.34 4.84 0.33
C GLU A 170 -13.63 3.63 -0.61
N PRO A 171 -12.78 2.62 -0.64
CA PRO A 171 -11.73 2.34 0.33
C PRO A 171 -10.35 2.81 -0.11
N TRP A 172 -9.60 3.36 0.83
CA TRP A 172 -8.16 3.54 0.79
C TRP A 172 -7.51 2.51 1.71
N ALA A 173 -6.45 1.87 1.28
CA ALA A 173 -5.69 0.92 2.09
C ALA A 173 -4.29 1.46 2.40
N ASP A 174 -3.79 1.22 3.60
CA ASP A 174 -2.43 1.60 3.98
C ASP A 174 -1.39 0.62 3.41
N ASN A 175 -0.10 0.97 3.54
CA ASN A 175 1.00 0.21 2.96
C ASN A 175 1.31 -1.12 3.65
N THR A 176 0.65 -1.44 4.77
CA THR A 176 0.92 -2.66 5.56
C THR A 176 0.16 -3.88 5.06
N ILE A 177 -0.82 -3.69 4.19
CA ILE A 177 -1.59 -4.80 3.61
C ILE A 177 -0.82 -5.48 2.46
N GLU A 178 -1.16 -6.71 2.15
CA GLU A 178 -0.85 -7.34 0.87
C GLU A 178 -1.87 -6.84 -0.18
N PRO A 179 -1.46 -5.96 -1.12
CA PRO A 179 -2.42 -5.38 -2.05
C PRO A 179 -2.85 -6.40 -3.11
N ALA A 180 -4.09 -6.26 -3.57
CA ALA A 180 -4.61 -7.05 -4.69
C ALA A 180 -4.16 -6.49 -6.05
N PRO A 181 -4.08 -7.33 -7.11
CA PRO A 181 -3.85 -6.87 -8.46
C PRO A 181 -4.85 -5.80 -8.90
N GLY A 182 -4.39 -4.77 -9.60
CA GLY A 182 -5.22 -3.67 -10.06
C GLY A 182 -5.43 -2.54 -9.06
N MET A 183 -5.00 -2.68 -7.81
CA MET A 183 -4.92 -1.53 -6.90
C MET A 183 -3.95 -0.49 -7.41
N ILE A 184 -4.21 0.77 -7.10
CA ILE A 184 -3.38 1.89 -7.50
C ILE A 184 -2.44 2.24 -6.35
N VAL A 185 -1.15 2.02 -6.54
CA VAL A 185 -0.13 2.30 -5.54
C VAL A 185 0.35 3.74 -5.69
N PHE A 186 0.43 4.45 -4.56
CA PHE A 186 0.97 5.81 -4.49
C PHE A 186 2.22 5.82 -3.62
N PHE A 187 3.21 6.60 -4.04
CA PHE A 187 4.51 6.73 -3.38
C PHE A 187 4.76 8.18 -2.97
N ASP A 188 5.39 8.31 -1.83
CA ASP A 188 5.98 9.54 -1.29
C ASP A 188 7.48 9.27 -1.13
N TRP A 189 8.26 9.67 -2.14
CA TRP A 189 9.68 9.34 -2.22
C TRP A 189 10.51 10.14 -1.23
N ASN A 190 11.49 9.51 -0.62
CA ASN A 190 12.48 10.20 0.21
C ASN A 190 13.71 10.57 -0.62
N ASP A 191 13.62 11.64 -1.38
CA ASP A 191 14.69 12.16 -2.24
C ASP A 191 14.97 13.66 -1.94
N PRO A 192 15.51 13.98 -0.73
CA PRO A 192 15.64 15.37 -0.25
C PRO A 192 16.52 16.27 -1.14
N ASN A 193 17.32 15.69 -2.03
CA ASN A 193 18.18 16.43 -2.96
C ASN A 193 17.73 16.28 -4.43
N GLY A 194 16.67 15.52 -4.68
CA GLY A 194 16.12 15.25 -6.01
C GLY A 194 14.85 16.03 -6.29
N ALA A 195 14.16 15.59 -7.36
CA ALA A 195 12.96 16.27 -7.84
C ALA A 195 11.73 16.04 -6.96
N SER A 196 11.67 14.92 -6.24
CA SER A 196 10.55 14.57 -5.37
C SER A 196 10.64 15.24 -3.99
N GLY A 197 11.84 15.60 -3.54
CA GLY A 197 12.01 16.18 -2.22
C GLY A 197 12.05 15.16 -1.08
N PRO A 198 11.98 15.60 0.19
CA PRO A 198 11.83 14.70 1.34
C PRO A 198 10.41 14.18 1.43
N GLN A 199 10.20 13.06 2.13
CA GLN A 199 8.85 12.60 2.46
C GLN A 199 8.09 13.68 3.23
N ASP A 200 6.96 14.10 2.69
CA ASP A 200 6.12 15.17 3.27
C ASP A 200 4.63 14.76 3.44
N GLY A 201 4.29 13.53 3.07
CA GLY A 201 2.93 12.99 3.11
C GLY A 201 2.12 13.23 1.85
N GLU A 202 2.71 13.86 0.83
CA GLU A 202 2.11 14.06 -0.49
C GLU A 202 2.68 13.03 -1.48
N ALA A 203 1.88 12.59 -2.43
CA ALA A 203 2.31 11.59 -3.38
C ALA A 203 3.08 12.18 -4.55
N ASP A 204 4.29 11.68 -4.80
CA ASP A 204 5.15 12.06 -5.93
C ASP A 204 4.97 11.15 -7.14
N HIS A 205 4.58 9.91 -6.91
CA HIS A 205 4.54 8.89 -7.94
C HIS A 205 3.34 7.97 -7.78
N VAL A 206 2.97 7.30 -8.87
CA VAL A 206 1.83 6.39 -8.91
C VAL A 206 2.07 5.26 -9.89
N GLY A 207 1.60 4.07 -9.54
CA GLY A 207 1.63 2.88 -10.37
C GLY A 207 0.40 2.00 -10.17
N ILE A 208 0.41 0.85 -10.81
CA ILE A 208 -0.63 -0.16 -10.73
C ILE A 208 -0.02 -1.43 -10.12
N VAL A 209 -0.65 -2.00 -9.11
CA VAL A 209 -0.24 -3.29 -8.54
C VAL A 209 -0.49 -4.39 -9.56
N GLU A 210 0.57 -5.08 -9.97
CA GLU A 210 0.49 -6.27 -10.82
C GLU A 210 0.04 -7.47 -10.01
N LYS A 211 0.71 -7.70 -8.89
CA LYS A 211 0.46 -8.79 -7.95
C LYS A 211 1.18 -8.54 -6.62
N CYS A 212 0.82 -9.33 -5.61
CA CYS A 212 1.60 -9.44 -4.37
C CYS A 212 1.87 -10.92 -4.09
N GLU A 213 3.14 -11.30 -3.94
CA GLU A 213 3.54 -12.68 -3.69
C GLU A 213 4.71 -12.72 -2.70
N ASN A 214 4.62 -13.60 -1.71
CA ASN A 214 5.67 -13.80 -0.70
C ASN A 214 6.14 -12.51 0.00
N GLY A 215 5.20 -11.59 0.28
CA GLY A 215 5.50 -10.31 0.92
C GLY A 215 6.17 -9.29 0.00
N ILE A 216 6.17 -9.52 -1.31
CA ILE A 216 6.66 -8.60 -2.33
C ILE A 216 5.50 -8.11 -3.20
N VAL A 217 5.38 -6.81 -3.30
CA VAL A 217 4.45 -6.11 -4.19
C VAL A 217 5.15 -5.87 -5.53
N TYR A 218 4.59 -6.39 -6.59
CA TYR A 218 5.03 -6.13 -7.96
C TYR A 218 4.13 -5.06 -8.56
N THR A 219 4.72 -4.07 -9.22
CA THR A 219 4.03 -2.92 -9.76
C THR A 219 4.35 -2.71 -11.23
N ILE A 220 3.45 -2.04 -11.94
CA ILE A 220 3.66 -1.53 -13.30
C ILE A 220 3.57 -0.02 -13.22
N GLU A 221 4.64 0.67 -13.59
CA GLU A 221 4.79 2.10 -13.37
C GLU A 221 5.17 2.82 -14.67
N GLY A 222 4.39 3.82 -15.01
CA GLY A 222 4.76 4.80 -16.05
C GLY A 222 5.76 5.81 -15.49
N ASN A 223 6.61 6.36 -16.34
CA ASN A 223 7.64 7.33 -15.97
C ASN A 223 8.68 6.86 -14.94
N SER A 224 8.82 5.57 -14.77
CA SER A 224 9.89 4.99 -13.97
C SER A 224 11.19 4.98 -14.78
N GLY A 225 12.06 5.99 -14.54
CA GLY A 225 13.22 6.25 -15.38
C GLY A 225 12.85 6.50 -16.85
N ASP A 226 11.84 7.34 -17.06
CA ASP A 226 11.28 7.73 -18.36
C ASP A 226 10.72 6.57 -19.20
N SER A 227 10.33 5.47 -18.54
CA SER A 227 9.80 4.28 -19.21
C SER A 227 8.66 3.66 -18.42
N CYS A 228 7.83 2.85 -19.08
CA CYS A 228 6.89 1.97 -18.42
C CYS A 228 7.64 0.70 -18.00
N ARG A 229 7.69 0.43 -16.69
CA ARG A 229 8.49 -0.66 -16.11
C ARG A 229 7.71 -1.45 -15.09
N GLN A 230 8.15 -2.69 -14.89
CA GLN A 230 7.80 -3.49 -13.73
C GLN A 230 8.83 -3.24 -12.62
N ASN A 231 8.37 -2.92 -11.44
CA ASN A 231 9.18 -2.75 -10.23
C ASN A 231 8.68 -3.67 -9.12
N GLN A 232 9.42 -3.74 -8.00
CA GLN A 232 9.03 -4.56 -6.86
C GLN A 232 9.45 -3.91 -5.56
N TYR A 233 8.60 -4.06 -4.52
CA TYR A 233 8.79 -3.48 -3.20
C TYR A 233 8.36 -4.48 -2.12
N PRO A 234 8.96 -4.52 -0.94
CA PRO A 234 8.41 -5.31 0.16
C PRO A 234 7.06 -4.71 0.61
N VAL A 235 6.16 -5.56 1.08
CA VAL A 235 4.95 -5.11 1.80
C VAL A 235 5.38 -4.25 2.98
N GLY A 236 4.73 -3.11 3.19
CA GLY A 236 5.13 -2.14 4.21
C GLY A 236 6.35 -1.29 3.85
N TYR A 237 6.71 -1.24 2.57
CA TYR A 237 7.80 -0.37 2.12
C TYR A 237 7.50 1.09 2.49
N TYR A 238 8.44 1.73 3.17
CA TYR A 238 8.21 3.00 3.85
C TYR A 238 7.87 4.19 2.93
N GLU A 239 8.22 4.11 1.66
CA GLU A 239 7.88 5.12 0.64
C GLU A 239 6.55 4.85 -0.07
N ILE A 240 5.89 3.72 0.19
CA ILE A 240 4.50 3.53 -0.26
C ILE A 240 3.58 4.28 0.70
N LEU A 241 2.90 5.30 0.18
CA LEU A 241 1.92 6.09 0.92
C LEU A 241 0.62 5.30 1.19
N GLY A 242 0.27 4.40 0.29
CA GLY A 242 -0.90 3.55 0.38
C GLY A 242 -1.47 3.18 -0.98
N TYR A 243 -2.66 2.57 -0.95
CA TYR A 243 -3.30 2.01 -2.13
C TYR A 243 -4.71 2.54 -2.32
N GLY A 244 -5.00 3.05 -3.52
CA GLY A 244 -6.36 3.31 -3.97
C GLY A 244 -7.00 2.02 -4.48
N VAL A 245 -8.25 1.77 -4.08
CA VAL A 245 -8.98 0.56 -4.47
C VAL A 245 -10.04 0.92 -5.50
N LEU A 246 -10.07 0.18 -6.60
CA LEU A 246 -11.11 0.30 -7.61
C LEU A 246 -12.28 -0.61 -7.24
N ASN A 247 -13.50 -0.10 -7.39
CA ASN A 247 -14.74 -0.86 -7.27
C ASN A 247 -15.44 -0.84 -8.63
N PRO A 248 -15.02 -1.72 -9.57
CA PRO A 248 -15.62 -1.80 -10.90
C PRO A 248 -17.04 -2.37 -10.91
#